data_32910b1ece1f32602b9fb176358eb4c6
#
_entry.id   32910b1ece1f32602b9fb176358eb4c6
#
_cell.length_a   1.000
_cell.length_b   1.000
_cell.length_c   1.000
_cell.angle_alpha   90.00
_cell.angle_beta   90.00
_cell.angle_gamma   90.00
#
_symmetry.space_group_name_H-M   'P 1'
#
loop_
_entity.id
_entity.type
_entity.pdbx_description
1 polymer ?
#
loop_
_entity_poly.entity_id
_entity_poly.type
_entity_poly.pdbx_seq_one_letter_code
_entity_poly.pdbx_strand_id
1 'polypeptide(L)'
;MKKLLLASTSTVYGGTYLSYLRDELTNFFQETNEILFVPYARPSGISHDEYTQIAANFFQQLDKKVVGLHTFVNPKQAIEQAEAIFTGGGNTFVLVNALYQLDIINSLRKVVLGGTPYMGTSAGSNIAGQTMQNTNDMPIVYPPSFRTL
;
A
#
# COMPACT_ATOMS: atom_id res chain seq x y z
N MET A 1 3.64 18.75 2.29
CA MET A 1 2.70 18.53 1.17
C MET A 1 2.63 17.04 0.89
N LYS A 2 1.44 16.47 0.73
CA LYS A 2 1.29 15.04 0.43
C LYS A 2 1.88 14.69 -0.94
N LYS A 3 2.61 13.56 -1.01
CA LYS A 3 3.10 12.98 -2.26
C LYS A 3 2.34 11.66 -2.48
N LEU A 4 1.35 11.66 -3.37
CA LEU A 4 0.46 10.51 -3.60
C LEU A 4 0.50 10.07 -5.07
N LEU A 5 0.61 8.77 -5.31
CA LEU A 5 0.37 8.12 -6.60
C LEU A 5 -0.72 7.05 -6.39
N LEU A 6 -1.88 7.25 -6.97
CA LEU A 6 -3.05 6.41 -6.77
C LEU A 6 -3.48 5.77 -8.08
N ALA A 7 -3.47 4.46 -8.13
CA ALA A 7 -3.89 3.67 -9.29
C ALA A 7 -5.14 2.84 -8.94
N SER A 8 -6.07 2.75 -9.87
CA SER A 8 -7.29 1.96 -9.69
C SER A 8 -7.05 0.45 -9.72
N THR A 9 -5.96 0.02 -10.36
CA THR A 9 -5.58 -1.39 -10.48
C THR A 9 -4.06 -1.55 -10.54
N SER A 10 -3.57 -2.72 -10.15
CA SER A 10 -2.16 -3.08 -10.33
C SER A 10 -1.85 -3.65 -11.72
N THR A 11 -2.87 -4.07 -12.48
CA THR A 11 -2.68 -4.71 -13.79
C THR A 11 -3.81 -4.34 -14.73
N VAL A 12 -3.48 -3.82 -15.91
CA VAL A 12 -4.45 -3.56 -16.98
C VAL A 12 -4.58 -4.79 -17.88
N TYR A 13 -5.69 -4.90 -18.61
CA TYR A 13 -5.93 -6.01 -19.53
C TYR A 13 -4.78 -6.17 -20.54
N GLY A 14 -4.26 -7.39 -20.65
CA GLY A 14 -3.15 -7.72 -21.54
C GLY A 14 -1.75 -7.30 -21.04
N GLY A 15 -1.68 -6.66 -19.87
CA GLY A 15 -0.42 -6.23 -19.25
C GLY A 15 0.04 -7.14 -18.11
N THR A 16 1.20 -6.80 -17.55
CA THR A 16 1.74 -7.43 -16.35
C THR A 16 1.67 -6.47 -15.16
N TYR A 17 1.93 -6.98 -13.95
CA TYR A 17 1.85 -6.22 -12.71
C TYR A 17 2.62 -4.89 -12.79
N LEU A 18 1.91 -3.78 -12.59
CA LEU A 18 2.40 -2.39 -12.61
C LEU A 18 3.13 -1.95 -13.90
N SER A 19 3.20 -2.78 -14.93
CA SER A 19 3.99 -2.47 -16.14
C SER A 19 3.55 -1.19 -16.85
N TYR A 20 2.28 -0.86 -16.80
CA TYR A 20 1.72 0.35 -17.43
C TYR A 20 2.07 1.66 -16.69
N LEU A 21 2.59 1.56 -15.45
CA LEU A 21 3.02 2.69 -14.62
C LEU A 21 4.53 2.83 -14.52
N ARG A 22 5.31 2.08 -15.30
CA ARG A 22 6.78 2.01 -15.16
C ARG A 22 7.43 3.39 -15.12
N ASP A 23 7.11 4.26 -16.05
CA ASP A 23 7.73 5.57 -16.18
C ASP A 23 7.32 6.50 -15.03
N GLU A 24 6.03 6.49 -14.67
CA GLU A 24 5.50 7.25 -13.55
C GLU A 24 6.14 6.80 -12.23
N LEU A 25 6.30 5.50 -12.04
CA LEU A 25 6.89 4.94 -10.82
C LEU A 25 8.39 5.22 -10.73
N THR A 26 9.10 5.18 -11.86
CA THR A 26 10.51 5.58 -11.92
C THR A 26 10.69 7.01 -11.44
N ASN A 27 9.85 7.93 -11.92
CA ASN A 27 9.88 9.34 -11.52
C ASN A 27 9.41 9.54 -10.08
N PHE A 28 8.31 8.86 -9.67
CA PHE A 28 7.71 9.03 -8.34
C PHE A 28 8.67 8.61 -7.21
N PHE A 29 9.39 7.51 -7.42
CA PHE A 29 10.34 6.95 -6.46
C PHE A 29 11.81 7.29 -6.76
N GLN A 30 12.09 8.30 -7.57
CA GLN A 30 13.47 8.63 -7.99
C GLN A 30 14.45 8.82 -6.81
N GLU A 31 13.98 9.39 -5.70
CA GLU A 31 14.78 9.65 -4.50
C GLU A 31 14.63 8.55 -3.42
N THR A 32 13.95 7.45 -3.74
CA THR A 32 13.68 6.34 -2.82
C THR A 32 14.56 5.14 -3.17
N ASN A 33 15.17 4.52 -2.18
CA ASN A 33 15.92 3.26 -2.35
C ASN A 33 15.11 2.04 -1.88
N GLU A 34 14.36 2.21 -0.79
CA GLU A 34 13.56 1.14 -0.19
C GLU A 34 12.10 1.56 -0.08
N ILE A 35 11.20 0.67 -0.48
CA ILE A 35 9.74 0.84 -0.41
C ILE A 35 9.19 -0.14 0.61
N LEU A 36 8.49 0.38 1.61
CA LEU A 36 7.74 -0.43 2.57
C LEU A 36 6.41 -0.85 1.96
N PHE A 37 6.23 -2.16 1.76
CA PHE A 37 5.00 -2.70 1.17
C PHE A 37 4.00 -3.15 2.23
N VAL A 38 2.74 -2.75 2.09
CA VAL A 38 1.62 -3.09 2.98
C VAL A 38 0.73 -4.12 2.28
N PRO A 39 0.81 -5.43 2.65
CA PRO A 39 0.17 -6.53 1.92
C PRO A 39 -1.22 -6.93 2.42
N TYR A 40 -1.86 -6.15 3.29
CA TYR A 40 -2.98 -6.60 4.13
C TYR A 40 -4.36 -6.59 3.48
N ALA A 41 -4.48 -6.20 2.22
CA ALA A 41 -5.79 -6.13 1.55
C ALA A 41 -6.29 -7.49 1.00
N ARG A 42 -5.46 -8.53 1.01
CA ARG A 42 -5.83 -9.85 0.43
C ARG A 42 -6.50 -10.72 1.47
N PRO A 43 -7.79 -11.06 1.31
CA PRO A 43 -8.51 -11.90 2.27
C PRO A 43 -8.08 -13.38 2.19
N SER A 44 -7.62 -13.82 1.02
CA SER A 44 -7.20 -15.19 0.75
C SER A 44 -6.44 -15.28 -0.59
N GLY A 45 -5.96 -16.47 -0.94
CA GLY A 45 -5.40 -16.79 -2.25
C GLY A 45 -3.90 -16.66 -2.33
N ILE A 46 -3.29 -15.67 -1.71
CA ILE A 46 -1.84 -15.52 -1.63
C ILE A 46 -1.41 -15.09 -0.23
N SER A 47 -0.23 -15.50 0.20
CA SER A 47 0.35 -15.07 1.47
C SER A 47 0.88 -13.63 1.39
N HIS A 48 1.15 -13.02 2.55
CA HIS A 48 1.80 -11.71 2.60
C HIS A 48 3.20 -11.74 1.97
N ASP A 49 3.93 -12.83 2.18
CA ASP A 49 5.26 -13.03 1.57
C ASP A 49 5.18 -13.11 0.05
N GLU A 50 4.27 -13.91 -0.49
CA GLU A 50 4.08 -14.05 -1.94
C GLU A 50 3.66 -12.72 -2.57
N TYR A 51 2.74 -11.98 -1.93
CA TYR A 51 2.31 -10.68 -2.45
C TYR A 51 3.45 -9.66 -2.42
N THR A 52 4.22 -9.65 -1.35
CA THR A 52 5.41 -8.79 -1.23
C THR A 52 6.44 -9.15 -2.31
N GLN A 53 6.63 -10.45 -2.60
CA GLN A 53 7.55 -10.89 -3.63
C GLN A 53 7.13 -10.44 -5.04
N ILE A 54 5.83 -10.44 -5.34
CA ILE A 54 5.30 -9.92 -6.61
C ILE A 54 5.66 -8.44 -6.76
N ALA A 55 5.46 -7.63 -5.72
CA ALA A 55 5.85 -6.23 -5.73
C ALA A 55 7.38 -6.08 -5.87
N ALA A 56 8.16 -6.85 -5.11
CA ALA A 56 9.61 -6.81 -5.14
C ALA A 56 10.18 -7.14 -6.52
N ASN A 57 9.64 -8.14 -7.21
CA ASN A 57 10.07 -8.52 -8.55
C ASN A 57 9.89 -7.39 -9.57
N PHE A 58 8.80 -6.63 -9.45
CA PHE A 58 8.60 -5.46 -10.32
C PHE A 58 9.57 -4.33 -9.99
N PHE A 59 9.65 -3.93 -8.72
CA PHE A 59 10.47 -2.78 -8.30
C PHE A 59 11.97 -3.04 -8.41
N GLN A 60 12.42 -4.29 -8.38
CA GLN A 60 13.80 -4.65 -8.68
C GLN A 60 14.22 -4.20 -10.09
N GLN A 61 13.30 -4.20 -11.05
CA GLN A 61 13.55 -3.69 -12.40
C GLN A 61 13.74 -2.17 -12.45
N LEU A 62 13.39 -1.46 -11.39
CA LEU A 62 13.58 -0.02 -11.20
C LEU A 62 14.70 0.28 -10.20
N ASP A 63 15.54 -0.71 -9.86
CA ASP A 63 16.59 -0.64 -8.86
C ASP A 63 16.09 -0.20 -7.46
N LYS A 64 14.87 -0.63 -7.10
CA LYS A 64 14.26 -0.37 -5.78
C LYS A 64 14.10 -1.67 -5.01
N LYS A 65 14.42 -1.61 -3.72
CA LYS A 65 14.18 -2.70 -2.78
C LYS A 65 12.76 -2.58 -2.21
N VAL A 66 12.07 -3.70 -2.07
CA VAL A 66 10.75 -3.79 -1.41
C VAL A 66 10.84 -4.66 -0.18
N VAL A 67 10.33 -4.18 0.94
CA VAL A 67 10.27 -4.92 2.21
C VAL A 67 8.83 -4.93 2.70
N GLY A 68 8.32 -6.11 3.07
CA GLY A 68 6.95 -6.27 3.57
C GLY A 68 6.80 -5.81 5.01
N LEU A 69 5.78 -5.01 5.30
CA LEU A 69 5.49 -4.53 6.65
C LEU A 69 5.27 -5.67 7.65
N HIS A 70 4.70 -6.79 7.21
CA HIS A 70 4.44 -7.99 8.02
C HIS A 70 5.70 -8.67 8.56
N THR A 71 6.88 -8.37 8.00
CA THR A 71 8.16 -8.94 8.46
C THR A 71 8.77 -8.21 9.66
N PHE A 72 8.22 -7.05 10.04
CA PHE A 72 8.73 -6.25 11.15
C PHE A 72 8.06 -6.62 12.46
N VAL A 73 8.85 -6.74 13.53
CA VAL A 73 8.35 -6.94 14.89
C VAL A 73 7.57 -5.71 15.37
N ASN A 74 8.02 -4.51 14.98
CA ASN A 74 7.35 -3.25 15.29
C ASN A 74 6.91 -2.54 14.00
N PRO A 75 5.71 -2.85 13.48
CA PRO A 75 5.22 -2.26 12.23
C PRO A 75 5.01 -0.74 12.33
N LYS A 76 4.66 -0.22 13.49
CA LYS A 76 4.52 1.22 13.72
C LYS A 76 5.83 1.96 13.47
N GLN A 77 6.93 1.47 14.04
CA GLN A 77 8.26 2.03 13.84
C GLN A 77 8.70 1.90 12.38
N ALA A 78 8.43 0.78 11.74
CA ALA A 78 8.75 0.57 10.33
C ALA A 78 8.06 1.62 9.42
N ILE A 79 6.79 1.95 9.69
CA ILE A 79 6.05 3.00 8.98
C ILE A 79 6.69 4.38 9.23
N GLU A 80 7.02 4.69 10.47
CA GLU A 80 7.58 6.00 10.86
C GLU A 80 8.96 6.24 10.26
N GLN A 81 9.70 5.19 9.95
CA GLN A 81 11.06 5.25 9.37
C GLN A 81 11.09 5.00 7.85
N ALA A 82 9.94 4.73 7.23
CA ALA A 82 9.88 4.38 5.81
C ALA A 82 10.28 5.54 4.89
N GLU A 83 11.14 5.28 3.91
CA GLU A 83 11.46 6.23 2.85
C GLU A 83 10.24 6.47 1.93
N ALA A 84 9.49 5.42 1.64
CA ALA A 84 8.25 5.46 0.88
C ALA A 84 7.37 4.26 1.25
N ILE A 85 6.07 4.38 1.00
CA ILE A 85 5.09 3.34 1.33
C ILE A 85 4.27 2.98 0.09
N PHE A 86 4.12 1.69 -0.16
CA PHE A 86 3.21 1.16 -1.17
C PHE A 86 2.19 0.21 -0.53
N THR A 87 0.91 0.54 -0.64
CA THR A 87 -0.19 -0.31 -0.18
C THR A 87 -0.84 -1.02 -1.35
N GLY A 88 -0.78 -2.35 -1.33
CA GLY A 88 -1.34 -3.20 -2.37
C GLY A 88 -2.86 -3.26 -2.36
N GLY A 89 -3.42 -3.79 -3.46
CA GLY A 89 -4.85 -3.94 -3.67
C GLY A 89 -5.43 -5.23 -3.09
N GLY A 90 -6.74 -5.30 -3.10
CA GLY A 90 -7.56 -6.39 -2.59
C GLY A 90 -8.87 -5.83 -2.05
N ASN A 91 -9.30 -6.31 -0.90
CA ASN A 91 -10.52 -5.84 -0.24
C ASN A 91 -10.21 -4.69 0.73
N THR A 92 -10.87 -3.56 0.54
CA THR A 92 -10.64 -2.34 1.35
C THR A 92 -11.04 -2.54 2.81
N PHE A 93 -12.12 -3.26 3.11
CA PHE A 93 -12.55 -3.54 4.49
C PHE A 93 -11.53 -4.40 5.24
N VAL A 94 -10.97 -5.41 4.57
CA VAL A 94 -9.91 -6.27 5.12
C VAL A 94 -8.66 -5.44 5.43
N LEU A 95 -8.26 -4.58 4.50
CA LEU A 95 -7.12 -3.69 4.67
C LEU A 95 -7.30 -2.75 5.88
N VAL A 96 -8.40 -2.01 5.93
CA VAL A 96 -8.67 -1.03 7.00
C VAL A 96 -8.77 -1.74 8.35
N ASN A 97 -9.42 -2.89 8.42
CA ASN A 97 -9.50 -3.68 9.64
C ASN A 97 -8.10 -4.08 10.14
N ALA A 98 -7.22 -4.56 9.27
CA ALA A 98 -5.85 -4.91 9.63
C ALA A 98 -5.07 -3.70 10.15
N LEU A 99 -5.19 -2.53 9.50
CA LEU A 99 -4.51 -1.31 9.93
C LEU A 99 -4.96 -0.85 11.32
N TYR A 100 -6.24 -1.01 11.66
CA TYR A 100 -6.74 -0.71 13.01
C TYR A 100 -6.30 -1.76 14.05
N GLN A 101 -6.36 -3.05 13.72
CA GLN A 101 -5.94 -4.12 14.63
C GLN A 101 -4.45 -4.06 14.97
N LEU A 102 -3.62 -3.65 14.02
CA LEU A 102 -2.18 -3.45 14.23
C LEU A 102 -1.85 -2.08 14.86
N ASP A 103 -2.86 -1.24 15.10
CA ASP A 103 -2.70 0.12 15.63
C ASP A 103 -1.73 1.00 14.81
N ILE A 104 -1.76 0.87 13.48
CA ILE A 104 -0.84 1.56 12.58
C ILE A 104 -1.50 2.63 11.70
N ILE A 105 -2.84 2.74 11.71
CA ILE A 105 -3.56 3.70 10.86
C ILE A 105 -3.15 5.16 11.14
N ASN A 106 -2.94 5.51 12.40
CA ASN A 106 -2.54 6.87 12.78
C ASN A 106 -1.08 7.17 12.39
N SER A 107 -0.17 6.21 12.53
CA SER A 107 1.22 6.35 12.09
C SER A 107 1.28 6.50 10.57
N LEU A 108 0.53 5.68 9.83
CA LEU A 108 0.44 5.77 8.38
C LEU A 108 -0.08 7.14 7.94
N ARG A 109 -1.18 7.62 8.55
CA ARG A 109 -1.74 8.96 8.29
C ARG A 109 -0.71 10.06 8.56
N LYS A 110 -0.02 10.00 9.69
CA LYS A 110 0.99 10.99 10.10
C LYS A 110 2.11 11.11 9.06
N VAL A 111 2.71 10.00 8.64
CA VAL A 111 3.84 10.04 7.71
C VAL A 111 3.42 10.46 6.30
N VAL A 112 2.25 10.02 5.83
CA VAL A 112 1.70 10.43 4.52
C VAL A 112 1.39 11.94 4.52
N LEU A 113 0.77 12.46 5.57
CA LEU A 113 0.55 13.90 5.73
C LEU A 113 1.87 14.67 5.84
N GLY A 114 2.88 14.07 6.45
CA GLY A 114 4.23 14.63 6.58
C GLY A 114 5.04 14.68 5.29
N GLY A 115 4.56 14.03 4.22
CA GLY A 115 5.19 14.08 2.90
C GLY A 115 5.94 12.82 2.49
N THR A 116 5.91 11.76 3.28
CA THR A 116 6.43 10.44 2.86
C THR A 116 5.67 10.00 1.58
N PRO A 117 6.39 9.68 0.49
CA PRO A 117 5.74 9.22 -0.73
C PRO A 117 4.86 8.00 -0.48
N TYR A 118 3.61 8.08 -0.90
CA TYR A 118 2.63 7.01 -0.74
C TYR A 118 2.06 6.60 -2.09
N MET A 119 2.16 5.33 -2.39
CA MET A 119 1.50 4.70 -3.54
C MET A 119 0.40 3.77 -3.05
N GLY A 120 -0.74 3.79 -3.72
CA GLY A 120 -1.82 2.83 -3.52
C GLY A 120 -2.31 2.23 -4.83
N THR A 121 -2.69 0.96 -4.81
CA THR A 121 -3.44 0.32 -5.91
C THR A 121 -4.76 -0.23 -5.39
N SER A 122 -5.88 0.02 -6.11
CA SER A 122 -7.21 -0.47 -5.74
C SER A 122 -7.55 -0.12 -4.27
N ALA A 123 -7.66 -1.11 -3.36
CA ALA A 123 -7.90 -0.89 -1.94
C ALA A 123 -6.91 0.10 -1.31
N GLY A 124 -5.63 0.00 -1.67
CA GLY A 124 -4.59 0.94 -1.21
C GLY A 124 -4.82 2.37 -1.68
N SER A 125 -5.44 2.57 -2.84
CA SER A 125 -5.87 3.88 -3.33
C SER A 125 -7.12 4.38 -2.59
N ASN A 126 -8.06 3.49 -2.30
CA ASN A 126 -9.31 3.84 -1.61
C ASN A 126 -9.05 4.44 -0.22
N ILE A 127 -8.03 3.96 0.49
CA ILE A 127 -7.70 4.47 1.83
C ILE A 127 -6.99 5.83 1.83
N ALA A 128 -6.58 6.36 0.68
CA ALA A 128 -5.97 7.68 0.59
C ALA A 128 -6.96 8.84 0.80
N GLY A 129 -8.27 8.56 0.79
CA GLY A 129 -9.32 9.48 1.21
C GLY A 129 -9.44 9.57 2.73
N GLN A 130 -10.26 10.50 3.22
CA GLN A 130 -10.54 10.64 4.65
C GLN A 130 -11.31 9.45 5.24
N THR A 131 -12.12 8.79 4.43
CA THR A 131 -12.89 7.60 4.78
C THR A 131 -12.85 6.60 3.64
N MET A 132 -13.14 5.32 3.96
CA MET A 132 -13.24 4.25 2.97
C MET A 132 -14.61 4.15 2.30
N GLN A 133 -15.49 5.13 2.47
CA GLN A 133 -16.85 5.12 1.87
C GLN A 133 -16.84 5.24 0.34
N ASN A 134 -15.68 5.46 -0.25
CA ASN A 134 -15.45 5.46 -1.70
C ASN A 134 -15.27 4.05 -2.29
N THR A 135 -15.24 2.99 -1.47
CA THR A 135 -15.06 1.62 -1.97
C THR A 135 -16.38 1.00 -2.44
N ASN A 136 -16.27 0.14 -3.46
CA ASN A 136 -17.34 -0.76 -3.91
C ASN A 136 -17.10 -2.21 -3.47
N ASP A 137 -16.10 -2.46 -2.61
CA ASP A 137 -15.77 -3.80 -2.15
C ASP A 137 -16.88 -4.39 -1.27
N MET A 138 -16.98 -5.72 -1.26
CA MET A 138 -17.89 -6.44 -0.37
C MET A 138 -17.39 -6.36 1.07
N PRO A 139 -18.22 -5.95 2.05
CA PRO A 139 -17.82 -5.87 3.45
C PRO A 139 -17.81 -7.27 4.10
N ILE A 140 -16.73 -8.02 3.89
CA ILE A 140 -16.54 -9.36 4.48
C ILE A 140 -16.03 -9.32 5.92
N VAL A 141 -15.55 -8.18 6.37
CA VAL A 141 -15.22 -7.85 7.76
C VAL A 141 -15.64 -6.41 8.05
N TYR A 142 -15.83 -6.06 9.32
CA TYR A 142 -16.20 -4.71 9.72
C TYR A 142 -15.07 -4.09 10.56
N PRO A 143 -14.34 -3.10 10.03
CA PRO A 143 -13.31 -2.39 10.79
C PRO A 143 -13.96 -1.53 11.89
N PRO A 144 -13.20 -1.19 12.96
CA PRO A 144 -13.70 -0.37 14.05
C PRO A 144 -14.14 1.04 13.63
N SER A 145 -13.61 1.54 12.52
CA SER A 145 -13.94 2.82 11.94
C SER A 145 -13.72 2.82 10.43
N PHE A 146 -14.45 3.66 9.71
CA PHE A 146 -14.25 3.88 8.26
C PHE A 146 -13.25 5.00 7.97
N ARG A 147 -12.70 5.64 9.00
CA ARG A 147 -11.71 6.70 8.84
C ARG A 147 -10.37 6.14 8.38
N THR A 148 -9.76 6.79 7.37
CA THR A 148 -8.53 6.36 6.71
C THR A 148 -7.45 7.47 6.72
N LEU A 149 -6.75 7.75 5.64
CA LEU A 149 -5.56 8.64 5.62
C LEU A 149 -5.85 10.14 5.57
#